data_99448d2773a8583421d4066ee41191c1
#
_entry.id   99448d2773a8583421d4066ee41191c1
#
_cell.length_a   1.000
_cell.length_b   1.000
_cell.length_c   1.000
_cell.angle_alpha   90.00
_cell.angle_beta   90.00
_cell.angle_gamma   90.00
#
_symmetry.space_group_name_H-M   'P 1'
#
loop_
_entity.id
_entity.type
_entity.pdbx_description
1 polymer ?
#
loop_
_entity_poly.entity_id
_entity_poly.type
_entity_poly.pdbx_seq_one_letter_code
_entity_poly.pdbx_strand_id
1 'polypeptide(L)'
;MERFIFDTSSHTLVCGILNITPDSFSDGGKWDEPQKALEHALEMQALGADIIDVGAQSTRPGSTRLSADEENARLIPVLDLLKGRITVPISVDTFYPECARTALTHGAKIINDVSGEACDEMAKVVSEFGAGWIIMHNPAGADAVPVYENGVSDDVLDFFGRAARVAKSHGIPASSLCFDPGIGFAKSYEDNLRLIRDIGKIKTDGSALMSAASRKRVIGTASGETDAAKRDPGTVALHTASILNGADVIRAHDVFSAVQSARVADALKKIYGEADGG
;
A
#
# COMPACT_ATOMS: atom_id res chain seq x y z
N MET A 1 2.49 24.57 -4.86
CA MET A 1 1.59 23.54 -4.29
C MET A 1 2.38 22.85 -3.20
N GLU A 2 1.79 22.64 -2.03
CA GLU A 2 2.42 21.92 -0.92
C GLU A 2 2.57 20.45 -1.33
N ARG A 3 3.77 19.87 -1.13
CA ARG A 3 4.06 18.49 -1.48
C ARG A 3 3.59 17.56 -0.36
N PHE A 4 3.07 16.40 -0.75
CA PHE A 4 2.77 15.35 0.20
C PHE A 4 4.07 14.73 0.75
N ILE A 5 4.09 14.47 2.05
CA ILE A 5 5.21 13.84 2.76
C ILE A 5 4.64 12.69 3.60
N PHE A 6 5.29 11.51 3.52
CA PHE A 6 5.01 10.43 4.45
C PHE A 6 5.71 10.70 5.78
N ASP A 7 5.02 11.39 6.70
CA ASP A 7 5.57 11.65 8.03
C ASP A 7 5.38 10.44 8.95
N THR A 8 6.43 9.66 9.08
CA THR A 8 6.51 8.45 9.91
C THR A 8 7.29 8.68 11.22
N SER A 9 7.54 9.93 11.58
CA SER A 9 8.40 10.29 12.73
C SER A 9 7.74 10.01 14.08
N SER A 10 6.41 10.04 14.14
CA SER A 10 5.66 9.91 15.41
C SER A 10 5.16 8.49 15.67
N HIS A 11 4.76 7.77 14.63
CA HIS A 11 4.18 6.43 14.73
C HIS A 11 4.19 5.72 13.36
N THR A 12 3.94 4.41 13.37
CA THR A 12 3.72 3.61 12.16
C THR A 12 2.37 3.97 11.54
N LEU A 13 2.35 4.38 10.26
CA LEU A 13 1.13 4.75 9.55
C LEU A 13 0.28 3.52 9.20
N VAL A 14 -1.03 3.62 9.39
CA VAL A 14 -2.01 2.58 9.01
C VAL A 14 -2.76 3.02 7.76
N CYS A 15 -2.56 2.28 6.67
CA CYS A 15 -3.24 2.47 5.38
C CYS A 15 -4.42 1.49 5.29
N GLY A 16 -5.63 1.99 5.40
CA GLY A 16 -6.86 1.20 5.29
C GLY A 16 -7.24 0.92 3.83
N ILE A 17 -7.57 -0.33 3.51
CA ILE A 17 -7.93 -0.77 2.15
C ILE A 17 -9.42 -0.55 1.90
N LEU A 18 -9.76 0.29 0.93
CA LEU A 18 -11.12 0.51 0.45
C LEU A 18 -11.29 -0.04 -0.97
N ASN A 19 -11.70 -1.31 -1.08
CA ASN A 19 -12.00 -1.91 -2.39
C ASN A 19 -13.41 -1.50 -2.85
N ILE A 20 -13.49 -0.90 -4.05
CA ILE A 20 -14.74 -0.50 -4.71
C ILE A 20 -15.02 -1.38 -5.93
N THR A 21 -14.78 -2.69 -5.79
CA THR A 21 -15.11 -3.68 -6.82
C THR A 21 -16.57 -4.15 -6.67
N PRO A 22 -17.25 -4.54 -7.77
CA PRO A 22 -18.66 -4.99 -7.71
C PRO A 22 -18.93 -6.08 -6.69
N ASP A 23 -17.95 -6.96 -6.43
CA ASP A 23 -18.07 -8.05 -5.47
C ASP A 23 -17.92 -7.58 -4.01
N SER A 24 -17.39 -6.38 -3.77
CA SER A 24 -17.13 -5.86 -2.42
C SER A 24 -18.40 -5.39 -1.71
N PHE A 25 -19.49 -5.11 -2.48
CA PHE A 25 -20.75 -4.55 -1.97
C PHE A 25 -21.98 -5.29 -2.52
N SER A 26 -21.87 -6.60 -2.73
CA SER A 26 -22.80 -7.45 -3.48
C SER A 26 -24.28 -7.47 -3.07
N ASP A 27 -24.64 -6.83 -1.96
CA ASP A 27 -26.02 -6.82 -1.43
C ASP A 27 -26.84 -5.56 -1.76
N GLY A 28 -26.30 -4.64 -2.58
CA GLY A 28 -26.96 -3.35 -2.95
C GLY A 28 -26.86 -3.03 -4.44
N GLY A 29 -27.82 -2.25 -4.96
CA GLY A 29 -27.84 -1.79 -6.35
C GLY A 29 -26.68 -0.83 -6.66
N LYS A 30 -26.37 -0.62 -7.96
CA LYS A 30 -25.25 0.23 -8.45
C LYS A 30 -25.17 1.65 -7.86
N TRP A 31 -26.21 2.18 -7.30
CA TRP A 31 -26.30 3.52 -6.70
C TRP A 31 -25.88 3.54 -5.22
N ASP A 32 -25.85 2.38 -4.56
CA ASP A 32 -25.48 2.28 -3.14
C ASP A 32 -23.99 2.10 -2.93
N GLU A 33 -23.22 1.70 -3.95
CA GLU A 33 -21.80 1.40 -3.85
C GLU A 33 -20.95 2.61 -3.41
N PRO A 34 -21.07 3.84 -3.99
CA PRO A 34 -20.31 4.99 -3.53
C PRO A 34 -20.66 5.42 -2.10
N GLN A 35 -21.94 5.29 -1.69
CA GLN A 35 -22.36 5.64 -0.34
C GLN A 35 -21.82 4.66 0.69
N LYS A 36 -21.84 3.35 0.41
CA LYS A 36 -21.21 2.33 1.26
C LYS A 36 -19.70 2.51 1.36
N ALA A 37 -19.05 2.91 0.25
CA ALA A 37 -17.64 3.25 0.25
C ALA A 37 -17.32 4.43 1.18
N LEU A 38 -18.15 5.48 1.16
CA LEU A 38 -18.02 6.62 2.08
C LEU A 38 -18.20 6.19 3.54
N GLU A 39 -19.23 5.41 3.84
CA GLU A 39 -19.51 4.93 5.20
C GLU A 39 -18.33 4.12 5.75
N HIS A 40 -17.79 3.20 4.93
CA HIS A 40 -16.62 2.43 5.31
C HIS A 40 -15.34 3.27 5.43
N ALA A 41 -15.16 4.28 4.57
CA ALA A 41 -14.05 5.21 4.69
C ALA A 41 -14.12 6.03 5.99
N LEU A 42 -15.32 6.51 6.37
CA LEU A 42 -15.54 7.22 7.63
C LEU A 42 -15.29 6.31 8.85
N GLU A 43 -15.71 5.05 8.78
CA GLU A 43 -15.42 4.05 9.81
C GLU A 43 -13.92 3.83 9.97
N MET A 44 -13.20 3.59 8.86
CA MET A 44 -11.73 3.42 8.90
C MET A 44 -11.02 4.64 9.48
N GLN A 45 -11.43 5.85 9.09
CA GLN A 45 -10.89 7.08 9.68
C GLN A 45 -11.18 7.17 11.18
N ALA A 46 -12.41 6.85 11.62
CA ALA A 46 -12.79 6.87 13.04
C ALA A 46 -12.02 5.83 13.86
N LEU A 47 -11.66 4.69 13.26
CA LEU A 47 -10.81 3.65 13.85
C LEU A 47 -9.34 4.02 13.91
N GLY A 48 -8.92 5.11 13.24
CA GLY A 48 -7.57 5.64 13.30
C GLY A 48 -6.70 5.27 12.10
N ALA A 49 -7.27 5.02 10.93
CA ALA A 49 -6.49 4.95 9.69
C ALA A 49 -5.85 6.32 9.41
N ASP A 50 -4.58 6.32 9.02
CA ASP A 50 -3.82 7.50 8.63
C ASP A 50 -3.96 7.80 7.14
N ILE A 51 -4.22 6.77 6.34
CA ILE A 51 -4.41 6.83 4.88
C ILE A 51 -5.56 5.90 4.52
N ILE A 52 -6.40 6.29 3.55
CA ILE A 52 -7.40 5.42 2.95
C ILE A 52 -7.00 5.17 1.51
N ASP A 53 -6.79 3.90 1.14
CA ASP A 53 -6.32 3.47 -0.17
C ASP A 53 -7.47 2.86 -0.97
N VAL A 54 -7.93 3.60 -1.99
CA VAL A 54 -9.08 3.27 -2.83
C VAL A 54 -8.63 2.46 -4.04
N GLY A 55 -9.14 1.24 -4.17
CA GLY A 55 -8.85 0.36 -5.32
C GLY A 55 -10.12 -0.03 -6.09
N ALA A 56 -10.18 0.32 -7.40
CA ALA A 56 -11.32 0.05 -8.26
C ALA A 56 -11.24 -1.28 -9.02
N GLN A 57 -10.07 -1.91 -9.02
CA GLN A 57 -9.87 -3.22 -9.64
C GLN A 57 -9.14 -4.18 -8.71
N SER A 58 -9.38 -5.47 -8.93
CA SER A 58 -8.65 -6.51 -8.21
C SER A 58 -7.29 -6.74 -8.87
N THR A 59 -6.21 -6.68 -8.10
CA THR A 59 -4.86 -7.07 -8.53
C THR A 59 -4.52 -8.52 -8.18
N ARG A 60 -5.54 -9.33 -7.80
CA ARG A 60 -5.36 -10.75 -7.50
C ARG A 60 -5.06 -11.55 -8.77
N PRO A 61 -4.23 -12.61 -8.71
CA PRO A 61 -4.03 -13.50 -9.84
C PRO A 61 -5.36 -14.02 -10.40
N GLY A 62 -5.53 -13.96 -11.74
CA GLY A 62 -6.76 -14.41 -12.43
C GLY A 62 -7.89 -13.38 -12.48
N SER A 63 -7.74 -12.19 -11.93
CA SER A 63 -8.72 -11.10 -12.10
C SER A 63 -8.65 -10.52 -13.50
N THR A 64 -9.81 -10.12 -14.05
CA THR A 64 -9.87 -9.40 -15.33
C THR A 64 -9.37 -7.96 -15.14
N ARG A 65 -8.39 -7.57 -15.95
CA ARG A 65 -7.85 -6.21 -15.95
C ARG A 65 -8.88 -5.26 -16.59
N LEU A 66 -9.20 -4.17 -15.90
CA LEU A 66 -10.04 -3.10 -16.45
C LEU A 66 -9.23 -2.24 -17.41
N SER A 67 -9.90 -1.58 -18.35
CA SER A 67 -9.34 -0.43 -19.05
C SER A 67 -9.27 0.79 -18.12
N ALA A 68 -8.45 1.77 -18.47
CA ALA A 68 -8.35 3.02 -17.71
C ALA A 68 -9.70 3.76 -17.64
N ASP A 69 -10.50 3.73 -18.71
CA ASP A 69 -11.83 4.34 -18.73
C ASP A 69 -12.81 3.64 -17.78
N GLU A 70 -12.79 2.31 -17.72
CA GLU A 70 -13.60 1.54 -16.79
C GLU A 70 -13.18 1.77 -15.34
N GLU A 71 -11.87 1.87 -15.08
CA GLU A 71 -11.35 2.18 -13.75
C GLU A 71 -11.77 3.59 -13.32
N ASN A 72 -11.61 4.60 -14.18
CA ASN A 72 -12.03 5.97 -13.93
C ASN A 72 -13.55 6.06 -13.67
N ALA A 73 -14.36 5.33 -14.44
CA ALA A 73 -15.82 5.32 -14.24
C ALA A 73 -16.24 4.83 -12.84
N ARG A 74 -15.41 3.97 -12.20
CA ARG A 74 -15.64 3.52 -10.81
C ARG A 74 -15.04 4.48 -9.77
N LEU A 75 -13.85 5.03 -10.04
CA LEU A 75 -13.13 5.89 -9.10
C LEU A 75 -13.81 7.24 -8.89
N ILE A 76 -14.22 7.91 -9.98
CA ILE A 76 -14.71 9.28 -9.94
C ILE A 76 -15.89 9.47 -8.97
N PRO A 77 -16.98 8.69 -9.03
CA PRO A 77 -18.13 8.88 -8.12
C PRO A 77 -17.76 8.71 -6.65
N VAL A 78 -16.83 7.80 -6.35
CA VAL A 78 -16.38 7.56 -4.97
C VAL A 78 -15.49 8.71 -4.50
N LEU A 79 -14.49 9.11 -5.29
CA LEU A 79 -13.57 10.19 -4.93
C LEU A 79 -14.30 11.52 -4.72
N ASP A 80 -15.28 11.86 -5.59
CA ASP A 80 -16.10 13.06 -5.42
C ASP A 80 -16.92 13.02 -4.13
N LEU A 81 -17.40 11.84 -3.75
CA LEU A 81 -18.16 11.67 -2.51
C LEU A 81 -17.28 11.74 -1.26
N LEU A 82 -16.03 11.21 -1.33
CA LEU A 82 -15.06 11.27 -0.23
C LEU A 82 -14.50 12.68 -0.01
N LYS A 83 -14.40 13.47 -1.08
CA LYS A 83 -13.78 14.80 -1.07
C LYS A 83 -14.46 15.73 -0.07
N GLY A 84 -13.67 16.26 0.87
CA GLY A 84 -14.15 17.16 1.93
C GLY A 84 -14.94 16.49 3.07
N ARG A 85 -15.18 15.16 2.99
CA ARG A 85 -15.81 14.37 4.06
C ARG A 85 -14.81 13.52 4.81
N ILE A 86 -13.75 13.07 4.11
CA ILE A 86 -12.60 12.38 4.70
C ILE A 86 -11.50 13.42 4.92
N THR A 87 -10.88 13.41 6.09
CA THR A 87 -9.82 14.36 6.49
C THR A 87 -8.42 13.77 6.38
N VAL A 88 -8.29 12.44 6.41
CA VAL A 88 -7.02 11.76 6.16
C VAL A 88 -6.72 11.72 4.66
N PRO A 89 -5.46 11.65 4.23
CA PRO A 89 -5.09 11.52 2.83
C PRO A 89 -5.74 10.31 2.16
N ILE A 90 -6.26 10.54 0.95
CA ILE A 90 -6.76 9.48 0.07
C ILE A 90 -5.63 9.05 -0.85
N SER A 91 -5.33 7.77 -0.87
CA SER A 91 -4.50 7.08 -1.83
C SER A 91 -5.38 6.39 -2.87
N VAL A 92 -4.89 6.26 -4.11
CA VAL A 92 -5.57 5.48 -5.16
C VAL A 92 -4.63 4.42 -5.70
N ASP A 93 -5.08 3.15 -5.61
CA ASP A 93 -4.40 1.97 -6.13
C ASP A 93 -4.67 1.88 -7.64
N THR A 94 -3.70 2.31 -8.44
CA THR A 94 -3.75 2.28 -9.91
C THR A 94 -2.36 2.22 -10.51
N PHE A 95 -2.26 1.53 -11.64
CA PHE A 95 -1.04 1.48 -12.47
C PHE A 95 -1.19 2.25 -13.80
N TYR A 96 -2.32 2.94 -14.02
CA TYR A 96 -2.54 3.80 -15.17
C TYR A 96 -2.22 5.26 -14.85
N PRO A 97 -1.26 5.91 -15.56
CA PRO A 97 -0.97 7.33 -15.34
C PRO A 97 -2.17 8.25 -15.56
N GLU A 98 -3.07 7.92 -16.50
CA GLU A 98 -4.31 8.65 -16.74
C GLU A 98 -5.31 8.52 -15.59
N CYS A 99 -5.43 7.34 -14.96
CA CYS A 99 -6.26 7.16 -13.76
C CYS A 99 -5.65 7.89 -12.56
N ALA A 100 -4.32 7.86 -12.42
CA ALA A 100 -3.61 8.62 -11.40
C ALA A 100 -3.88 10.13 -11.53
N ARG A 101 -3.81 10.69 -12.75
CA ARG A 101 -4.14 12.09 -13.03
C ARG A 101 -5.57 12.42 -12.65
N THR A 102 -6.52 11.59 -13.05
CA THR A 102 -7.93 11.73 -12.69
C THR A 102 -8.11 11.71 -11.17
N ALA A 103 -7.55 10.73 -10.50
CA ALA A 103 -7.65 10.59 -9.05
C ALA A 103 -7.12 11.83 -8.31
N LEU A 104 -5.95 12.35 -8.69
CA LEU A 104 -5.36 13.54 -8.09
C LEU A 104 -6.18 14.81 -8.36
N THR A 105 -6.79 14.92 -9.53
CA THR A 105 -7.73 16.00 -9.86
C THR A 105 -8.99 15.96 -8.98
N HIS A 106 -9.47 14.76 -8.65
CA HIS A 106 -10.61 14.53 -7.78
C HIS A 106 -10.29 14.51 -6.28
N GLY A 107 -9.05 14.85 -5.89
CA GLY A 107 -8.69 15.14 -4.50
C GLY A 107 -7.83 14.09 -3.81
N ALA A 108 -7.46 13.00 -4.48
CA ALA A 108 -6.44 12.08 -3.97
C ALA A 108 -5.12 12.83 -3.71
N LYS A 109 -4.34 12.35 -2.78
CA LYS A 109 -3.05 12.91 -2.37
C LYS A 109 -1.88 11.96 -2.62
N ILE A 110 -2.17 10.69 -2.81
CA ILE A 110 -1.18 9.62 -2.95
C ILE A 110 -1.61 8.74 -4.12
N ILE A 111 -0.64 8.26 -4.89
CA ILE A 111 -0.83 7.18 -5.86
C ILE A 111 -0.11 5.93 -5.33
N ASN A 112 -0.84 4.83 -5.26
CA ASN A 112 -0.30 3.51 -4.95
C ASN A 112 -0.12 2.74 -6.27
N ASP A 113 1.11 2.78 -6.79
CA ASP A 113 1.48 2.21 -8.08
C ASP A 113 1.96 0.77 -7.90
N VAL A 114 1.12 -0.17 -8.28
CA VAL A 114 1.39 -1.61 -8.18
C VAL A 114 1.91 -2.22 -9.50
N SER A 115 2.27 -1.38 -10.48
CA SER A 115 2.78 -1.83 -11.79
C SER A 115 4.08 -2.63 -11.69
N GLY A 116 4.97 -2.22 -10.78
CA GLY A 116 6.35 -2.73 -10.71
C GLY A 116 7.30 -2.08 -11.71
N GLU A 117 6.89 -1.00 -12.39
CA GLU A 117 7.68 -0.36 -13.45
C GLU A 117 8.31 0.96 -13.00
N ALA A 118 7.66 1.74 -12.15
CA ALA A 118 8.04 3.10 -11.76
C ALA A 118 8.35 3.97 -13.00
N CYS A 119 7.39 4.04 -13.96
CA CYS A 119 7.59 4.64 -15.26
C CYS A 119 7.64 6.19 -15.22
N ASP A 120 8.26 6.79 -16.24
CA ASP A 120 8.38 8.25 -16.37
C ASP A 120 7.03 8.96 -16.47
N GLU A 121 6.03 8.34 -17.10
CA GLU A 121 4.68 8.88 -17.25
C GLU A 121 4.00 9.03 -15.89
N MET A 122 4.09 8.02 -15.02
CA MET A 122 3.57 8.09 -13.66
C MET A 122 4.33 9.13 -12.82
N ALA A 123 5.65 9.16 -12.92
CA ALA A 123 6.49 10.14 -12.22
C ALA A 123 6.14 11.59 -12.60
N LYS A 124 5.85 11.87 -13.88
CA LYS A 124 5.37 13.19 -14.33
C LYS A 124 4.07 13.57 -13.66
N VAL A 125 3.10 12.67 -13.62
CA VAL A 125 1.79 12.93 -12.99
C VAL A 125 1.98 13.21 -11.50
N VAL A 126 2.69 12.36 -10.77
CA VAL A 126 2.95 12.51 -9.34
C VAL A 126 3.67 13.84 -9.05
N SER A 127 4.68 14.18 -9.84
CA SER A 127 5.46 15.42 -9.69
C SER A 127 4.60 16.66 -9.93
N GLU A 128 3.77 16.66 -10.97
CA GLU A 128 2.89 17.79 -11.35
C GLU A 128 1.91 18.15 -10.23
N PHE A 129 1.36 17.16 -9.56
CA PHE A 129 0.41 17.36 -8.45
C PHE A 129 1.08 17.48 -7.08
N GLY A 130 2.40 17.25 -6.98
CA GLY A 130 3.10 17.20 -5.70
C GLY A 130 2.61 16.07 -4.80
N ALA A 131 2.15 14.97 -5.39
CA ALA A 131 1.55 13.84 -4.68
C ALA A 131 2.60 12.94 -4.00
N GLY A 132 2.15 12.12 -3.05
CA GLY A 132 2.89 10.96 -2.56
C GLY A 132 2.86 9.82 -3.57
N TRP A 133 3.92 9.03 -3.62
CA TRP A 133 4.02 7.88 -4.52
C TRP A 133 4.43 6.64 -3.76
N ILE A 134 3.49 5.68 -3.66
CA ILE A 134 3.78 4.33 -3.20
C ILE A 134 4.19 3.53 -4.43
N ILE A 135 5.35 2.89 -4.38
CA ILE A 135 5.93 2.15 -5.51
C ILE A 135 6.17 0.71 -5.07
N MET A 136 5.43 -0.22 -5.68
CA MET A 136 5.51 -1.63 -5.32
C MET A 136 6.46 -2.40 -6.24
N HIS A 137 7.32 -3.22 -5.65
CA HIS A 137 8.10 -4.21 -6.39
C HIS A 137 7.20 -5.37 -6.85
N ASN A 138 6.90 -5.37 -8.14
CA ASN A 138 6.12 -6.41 -8.81
C ASN A 138 6.81 -6.74 -10.14
N PRO A 139 7.60 -7.83 -10.22
CA PRO A 139 8.24 -8.21 -11.48
C PRO A 139 7.16 -8.50 -12.52
N ALA A 140 6.98 -7.58 -13.45
CA ALA A 140 5.87 -7.53 -14.39
C ALA A 140 5.75 -8.83 -15.21
N GLY A 141 4.51 -9.29 -15.40
CA GLY A 141 4.17 -10.38 -16.31
C GLY A 141 4.53 -11.76 -15.83
N ALA A 142 4.92 -11.93 -14.56
CA ALA A 142 5.28 -13.24 -14.04
C ALA A 142 4.03 -13.98 -13.53
N ASP A 143 3.42 -14.80 -14.38
CA ASP A 143 2.58 -15.92 -13.92
C ASP A 143 3.40 -16.97 -13.12
N ALA A 144 4.73 -16.91 -13.23
CA ALA A 144 5.71 -17.72 -12.51
C ALA A 144 6.56 -16.86 -11.58
N VAL A 145 6.93 -17.42 -10.42
CA VAL A 145 7.89 -16.80 -9.51
C VAL A 145 9.26 -16.76 -10.18
N PRO A 146 9.89 -15.58 -10.37
CA PRO A 146 11.24 -15.51 -10.95
C PRO A 146 12.26 -16.13 -10.01
N VAL A 147 13.41 -16.52 -10.56
CA VAL A 147 14.57 -16.91 -9.76
C VAL A 147 15.34 -15.65 -9.38
N TYR A 148 15.41 -15.35 -8.09
CA TYR A 148 16.21 -14.25 -7.55
C TYR A 148 17.64 -14.71 -7.30
N GLU A 149 18.54 -14.56 -8.29
CA GLU A 149 19.92 -15.12 -8.26
C GLU A 149 20.72 -14.66 -7.04
N ASN A 150 20.60 -13.38 -6.65
CA ASN A 150 21.28 -12.80 -5.49
C ASN A 150 20.39 -12.75 -4.24
N GLY A 151 19.19 -13.32 -4.31
CA GLY A 151 18.17 -13.26 -3.27
C GLY A 151 17.16 -12.16 -3.48
N VAL A 152 15.94 -12.39 -2.97
CA VAL A 152 14.78 -11.50 -3.17
C VAL A 152 14.99 -10.10 -2.59
N SER A 153 15.73 -9.98 -1.48
CA SER A 153 15.97 -8.68 -0.83
C SER A 153 16.87 -7.78 -1.69
N ASP A 154 17.89 -8.34 -2.33
CA ASP A 154 18.79 -7.58 -3.20
C ASP A 154 18.08 -7.12 -4.47
N ASP A 155 17.24 -7.97 -5.06
CA ASP A 155 16.44 -7.62 -6.24
C ASP A 155 15.45 -6.48 -5.93
N VAL A 156 14.76 -6.56 -4.78
CA VAL A 156 13.86 -5.50 -4.30
C VAL A 156 14.62 -4.20 -4.06
N LEU A 157 15.79 -4.25 -3.42
CA LEU A 157 16.62 -3.07 -3.15
C LEU A 157 17.11 -2.41 -4.45
N ASP A 158 17.54 -3.20 -5.42
CA ASP A 158 17.94 -2.72 -6.74
C ASP A 158 16.78 -2.05 -7.48
N PHE A 159 15.57 -2.61 -7.41
CA PHE A 159 14.37 -1.99 -7.96
C PHE A 159 14.07 -0.66 -7.28
N PHE A 160 14.09 -0.59 -5.95
CA PHE A 160 13.86 0.65 -5.20
C PHE A 160 14.89 1.72 -5.56
N GLY A 161 16.15 1.33 -5.73
CA GLY A 161 17.21 2.23 -6.19
C GLY A 161 16.96 2.79 -7.59
N ARG A 162 16.44 1.99 -8.52
CA ARG A 162 16.03 2.46 -9.86
C ARG A 162 14.84 3.41 -9.78
N ALA A 163 13.79 3.03 -9.05
CA ALA A 163 12.60 3.85 -8.86
C ALA A 163 12.90 5.20 -8.19
N ALA A 164 13.76 5.21 -7.16
CA ALA A 164 14.21 6.44 -6.51
C ALA A 164 14.96 7.37 -7.48
N ARG A 165 15.76 6.84 -8.42
CA ARG A 165 16.41 7.65 -9.46
C ARG A 165 15.40 8.26 -10.43
N VAL A 166 14.38 7.51 -10.86
CA VAL A 166 13.29 8.03 -11.70
C VAL A 166 12.56 9.15 -10.95
N ALA A 167 12.14 8.91 -9.71
CA ALA A 167 11.46 9.93 -8.90
C ALA A 167 12.33 11.21 -8.77
N LYS A 168 13.60 11.06 -8.46
CA LYS A 168 14.55 12.19 -8.33
C LYS A 168 14.71 12.98 -9.65
N SER A 169 14.75 12.32 -10.80
CA SER A 169 14.86 12.98 -12.11
C SER A 169 13.65 13.85 -12.44
N HIS A 170 12.48 13.52 -11.85
CA HIS A 170 11.24 14.31 -11.93
C HIS A 170 11.06 15.28 -10.75
N GLY A 171 12.07 15.47 -9.91
CA GLY A 171 12.03 16.39 -8.76
C GLY A 171 11.13 15.94 -7.61
N ILE A 172 10.82 14.63 -7.50
CA ILE A 172 10.07 14.05 -6.38
C ILE A 172 11.09 13.74 -5.26
N PRO A 173 10.96 14.33 -4.06
CA PRO A 173 11.87 14.07 -2.95
C PRO A 173 11.60 12.69 -2.34
N ALA A 174 12.62 12.09 -1.72
CA ALA A 174 12.50 10.81 -1.05
C ALA A 174 11.39 10.77 0.02
N SER A 175 11.16 11.88 0.72
CA SER A 175 10.09 12.00 1.73
C SER A 175 8.66 11.88 1.16
N SER A 176 8.49 12.03 -0.16
CA SER A 176 7.22 11.80 -0.86
C SER A 176 7.10 10.37 -1.41
N LEU A 177 8.08 9.50 -1.17
CA LEU A 177 8.09 8.12 -1.63
C LEU A 177 7.79 7.16 -0.47
N CYS A 178 7.03 6.12 -0.79
CA CYS A 178 6.85 4.96 0.06
C CYS A 178 7.09 3.69 -0.79
N PHE A 179 8.04 2.86 -0.39
CA PHE A 179 8.33 1.63 -1.12
C PHE A 179 7.61 0.42 -0.51
N ASP A 180 7.02 -0.41 -1.36
CA ASP A 180 6.39 -1.69 -0.98
C ASP A 180 7.16 -2.85 -1.61
N PRO A 181 7.73 -3.78 -0.83
CA PRO A 181 8.43 -4.95 -1.36
C PRO A 181 7.52 -5.92 -2.13
N GLY A 182 6.21 -5.71 -2.15
CA GLY A 182 5.28 -6.52 -2.91
C GLY A 182 5.08 -7.92 -2.34
N ILE A 183 4.86 -8.04 -1.03
CA ILE A 183 4.52 -9.30 -0.37
C ILE A 183 3.36 -9.99 -1.10
N GLY A 184 3.55 -11.24 -1.53
CA GLY A 184 2.53 -12.04 -2.24
C GLY A 184 2.48 -11.84 -3.75
N PHE A 185 3.34 -10.98 -4.34
CA PHE A 185 3.43 -10.77 -5.79
C PHE A 185 4.72 -11.40 -6.33
N ALA A 186 4.56 -12.39 -7.23
CA ALA A 186 5.67 -13.09 -7.92
C ALA A 186 6.81 -13.52 -6.97
N LYS A 187 6.48 -13.98 -5.78
CA LYS A 187 7.43 -14.40 -4.73
C LYS A 187 7.01 -15.75 -4.16
N SER A 188 8.01 -16.61 -3.87
CA SER A 188 7.78 -17.85 -3.16
C SER A 188 7.29 -17.61 -1.72
N TYR A 189 6.84 -18.64 -1.04
CA TYR A 189 6.47 -18.56 0.36
C TYR A 189 7.66 -18.10 1.22
N GLU A 190 8.81 -18.72 0.99
CA GLU A 190 10.06 -18.42 1.70
C GLU A 190 10.56 -17.00 1.43
N ASP A 191 10.44 -16.50 0.19
CA ASP A 191 10.84 -15.14 -0.17
C ASP A 191 9.99 -14.10 0.55
N ASN A 192 8.67 -14.35 0.64
CA ASN A 192 7.79 -13.47 1.40
C ASN A 192 8.16 -13.40 2.89
N LEU A 193 8.50 -14.54 3.52
CA LEU A 193 8.95 -14.55 4.92
C LEU A 193 10.30 -13.88 5.11
N ARG A 194 11.26 -14.07 4.16
CA ARG A 194 12.55 -13.36 4.17
C ARG A 194 12.38 -11.87 4.09
N LEU A 195 11.52 -11.37 3.19
CA LEU A 195 11.25 -9.94 3.06
C LEU A 195 10.65 -9.33 4.33
N ILE A 196 9.75 -10.05 5.01
CA ILE A 196 9.19 -9.58 6.29
C ILE A 196 10.26 -9.54 7.38
N ARG A 197 11.12 -10.57 7.46
CA ARG A 197 12.22 -10.63 8.41
C ARG A 197 13.26 -9.54 8.18
N ASP A 198 13.59 -9.29 6.92
CA ASP A 198 14.70 -8.43 6.50
C ASP A 198 14.22 -7.05 6.01
N ILE A 199 12.95 -6.69 6.27
CA ILE A 199 12.31 -5.51 5.68
C ILE A 199 13.11 -4.22 5.92
N GLY A 200 13.68 -4.02 7.10
CA GLY A 200 14.52 -2.85 7.38
C GLY A 200 15.81 -2.77 6.58
N LYS A 201 16.31 -3.91 6.05
CA LYS A 201 17.53 -3.94 5.23
C LYS A 201 17.32 -3.42 3.81
N ILE A 202 16.06 -3.38 3.35
CA ILE A 202 15.68 -2.86 2.03
C ILE A 202 15.17 -1.41 2.10
N LYS A 203 15.29 -0.76 3.25
CA LYS A 203 14.88 0.65 3.42
C LYS A 203 15.81 1.57 2.64
N THR A 204 15.21 2.51 1.92
CA THR A 204 15.91 3.54 1.14
C THR A 204 15.88 4.85 1.94
N ASP A 205 17.03 5.52 2.02
CA ASP A 205 17.20 6.72 2.84
C ASP A 205 16.17 7.82 2.51
N GLY A 206 15.52 8.31 3.56
CA GLY A 206 14.56 9.40 3.50
C GLY A 206 13.18 9.05 2.95
N SER A 207 12.94 7.79 2.55
CA SER A 207 11.64 7.29 2.11
C SER A 207 10.95 6.48 3.21
N ALA A 208 9.62 6.34 3.12
CA ALA A 208 8.87 5.38 3.91
C ALA A 208 8.94 3.96 3.31
N LEU A 209 8.70 2.95 4.14
CA LEU A 209 8.68 1.54 3.76
C LEU A 209 7.39 0.87 4.23
N MET A 210 6.64 0.30 3.27
CA MET A 210 5.34 -0.33 3.52
C MET A 210 5.44 -1.85 3.65
N SER A 211 4.63 -2.42 4.53
CA SER A 211 4.30 -3.84 4.55
C SER A 211 2.81 -4.05 4.26
N ALA A 212 2.50 -4.65 3.12
CA ALA A 212 1.14 -4.93 2.67
C ALA A 212 0.88 -6.44 2.67
N ALA A 213 0.87 -7.08 3.85
CA ALA A 213 0.70 -8.53 3.99
C ALA A 213 -0.75 -8.97 4.26
N SER A 214 -1.70 -8.02 4.41
CA SER A 214 -3.05 -8.28 4.89
C SER A 214 -3.80 -9.34 4.08
N ARG A 215 -4.24 -10.39 4.77
CA ARG A 215 -5.02 -11.55 4.27
C ARG A 215 -4.36 -12.31 3.13
N LYS A 216 -3.07 -12.07 2.83
CA LYS A 216 -2.36 -12.70 1.71
C LYS A 216 -2.08 -14.18 1.95
N ARG A 217 -1.80 -14.89 0.84
CA ARG A 217 -1.59 -16.35 0.83
C ARG A 217 -0.45 -16.80 1.75
N VAL A 218 0.59 -15.98 1.95
CA VAL A 218 1.68 -16.28 2.88
C VAL A 218 1.17 -16.56 4.29
N ILE A 219 0.15 -15.83 4.76
CA ILE A 219 -0.49 -16.06 6.06
C ILE A 219 -1.24 -17.39 6.05
N GLY A 220 -2.03 -17.64 4.98
CA GLY A 220 -2.77 -18.89 4.84
C GLY A 220 -1.86 -20.11 4.86
N THR A 221 -0.72 -20.05 4.17
CA THR A 221 0.27 -21.13 4.16
C THR A 221 0.90 -21.34 5.54
N ALA A 222 1.23 -20.26 6.25
CA ALA A 222 1.84 -20.35 7.58
C ALA A 222 0.88 -20.86 8.66
N SER A 223 -0.39 -20.43 8.61
CA SER A 223 -1.39 -20.72 9.65
C SER A 223 -2.29 -21.92 9.35
N GLY A 224 -2.31 -22.40 8.10
CA GLY A 224 -3.28 -23.39 7.63
C GLY A 224 -4.67 -22.82 7.32
N GLU A 225 -4.89 -21.49 7.44
CA GLU A 225 -6.19 -20.86 7.19
C GLU A 225 -6.40 -20.62 5.69
N THR A 226 -7.36 -21.32 5.10
CA THR A 226 -7.69 -21.23 3.67
C THR A 226 -8.59 -20.04 3.34
N ASP A 227 -9.47 -19.64 4.27
CA ASP A 227 -10.37 -18.51 4.10
C ASP A 227 -9.62 -17.18 4.34
N ALA A 228 -9.50 -16.36 3.30
CA ALA A 228 -8.81 -15.09 3.39
C ALA A 228 -9.44 -14.14 4.43
N ALA A 229 -10.76 -14.17 4.60
CA ALA A 229 -11.47 -13.31 5.57
C ALA A 229 -11.13 -13.64 7.03
N LYS A 230 -10.64 -14.85 7.30
CA LYS A 230 -10.25 -15.31 8.63
C LYS A 230 -8.75 -15.14 8.94
N ARG A 231 -7.97 -14.53 8.03
CA ARG A 231 -6.52 -14.36 8.19
C ARG A 231 -6.13 -13.12 8.98
N ASP A 232 -7.05 -12.37 9.56
CA ASP A 232 -6.72 -11.13 10.29
C ASP A 232 -5.82 -11.36 11.51
N PRO A 233 -5.97 -12.43 12.32
CA PRO A 233 -5.01 -12.71 13.40
C PRO A 233 -3.58 -12.94 12.87
N GLY A 234 -3.42 -13.66 11.76
CA GLY A 234 -2.13 -13.85 11.10
C GLY A 234 -1.60 -12.57 10.46
N THR A 235 -2.49 -11.68 9.95
CA THR A 235 -2.13 -10.35 9.46
C THR A 235 -1.52 -9.51 10.57
N VAL A 236 -2.15 -9.45 11.75
CA VAL A 236 -1.62 -8.75 12.93
C VAL A 236 -0.23 -9.25 13.28
N ALA A 237 -0.01 -10.57 13.31
CA ALA A 237 1.31 -11.15 13.63
C ALA A 237 2.39 -10.71 12.62
N LEU A 238 2.11 -10.79 11.30
CA LEU A 238 3.07 -10.37 10.28
C LEU A 238 3.29 -8.86 10.26
N HIS A 239 2.26 -8.05 10.45
CA HIS A 239 2.41 -6.59 10.53
C HIS A 239 3.22 -6.18 11.75
N THR A 240 2.96 -6.77 12.93
CA THR A 240 3.79 -6.53 14.14
C THR A 240 5.26 -6.87 13.86
N ALA A 241 5.54 -8.04 13.28
CA ALA A 241 6.90 -8.42 12.92
C ALA A 241 7.53 -7.44 11.92
N SER A 242 6.78 -7.02 10.88
CA SER A 242 7.27 -6.05 9.91
C SER A 242 7.62 -4.70 10.55
N ILE A 243 6.78 -4.19 11.45
CA ILE A 243 6.99 -2.93 12.15
C ILE A 243 8.24 -3.01 13.02
N LEU A 244 8.38 -4.07 13.84
CA LEU A 244 9.55 -4.29 14.68
C LEU A 244 10.84 -4.42 13.86
N ASN A 245 10.75 -4.95 12.65
CA ASN A 245 11.87 -5.08 11.72
C ASN A 245 12.09 -3.85 10.82
N GLY A 246 11.32 -2.76 10.96
CA GLY A 246 11.63 -1.49 10.30
C GLY A 246 10.61 -0.98 9.26
N ALA A 247 9.43 -1.60 9.12
CA ALA A 247 8.35 -1.02 8.34
C ALA A 247 7.82 0.27 9.00
N ASP A 248 7.48 1.26 8.16
CA ASP A 248 6.93 2.55 8.57
C ASP A 248 5.43 2.65 8.32
N VAL A 249 4.92 1.86 7.36
CA VAL A 249 3.52 1.85 6.94
C VAL A 249 3.04 0.42 6.87
N ILE A 250 1.83 0.15 7.37
CA ILE A 250 1.14 -1.14 7.15
C ILE A 250 -0.16 -0.90 6.39
N ARG A 251 -0.46 -1.78 5.40
CA ARG A 251 -1.68 -1.71 4.60
C ARG A 251 -2.59 -2.88 4.95
N ALA A 252 -3.80 -2.59 5.46
CA ALA A 252 -4.68 -3.59 6.07
C ALA A 252 -6.16 -3.44 5.69
N HIS A 253 -6.88 -4.58 5.65
CA HIS A 253 -8.35 -4.62 5.53
C HIS A 253 -9.03 -4.35 6.88
N ASP A 254 -8.53 -4.94 7.97
CA ASP A 254 -9.02 -4.71 9.33
C ASP A 254 -8.19 -3.60 9.99
N VAL A 255 -8.71 -2.37 9.88
CA VAL A 255 -8.06 -1.17 10.44
C VAL A 255 -8.03 -1.20 11.96
N PHE A 256 -9.09 -1.71 12.62
CA PHE A 256 -9.14 -1.77 14.08
C PHE A 256 -7.96 -2.56 14.66
N SER A 257 -7.77 -3.79 14.18
CA SER A 257 -6.66 -4.63 14.63
C SER A 257 -5.30 -4.09 14.18
N ALA A 258 -5.23 -3.49 12.99
CA ALA A 258 -3.99 -2.90 12.47
C ALA A 258 -3.50 -1.73 13.33
N VAL A 259 -4.39 -0.81 13.72
CA VAL A 259 -4.06 0.33 14.61
C VAL A 259 -3.57 -0.15 15.97
N GLN A 260 -4.23 -1.17 16.55
CA GLN A 260 -3.77 -1.73 17.81
C GLN A 260 -2.38 -2.37 17.69
N SER A 261 -2.16 -3.16 16.63
CA SER A 261 -0.87 -3.81 16.41
C SER A 261 0.26 -2.79 16.19
N ALA A 262 -0.01 -1.71 15.43
CA ALA A 262 0.95 -0.63 15.21
C ALA A 262 1.33 0.07 16.51
N ARG A 263 0.34 0.47 17.32
CA ARG A 263 0.57 1.12 18.61
C ARG A 263 1.39 0.26 19.60
N VAL A 264 1.10 -1.04 19.67
CA VAL A 264 1.84 -1.98 20.50
C VAL A 264 3.26 -2.17 20.00
N ALA A 265 3.45 -2.35 18.68
CA ALA A 265 4.78 -2.50 18.08
C ALA A 265 5.63 -1.22 18.27
N ASP A 266 5.05 -0.03 18.07
CA ASP A 266 5.75 1.25 18.27
C ASP A 266 6.15 1.45 19.74
N ALA A 267 5.32 1.04 20.69
CA ALA A 267 5.67 1.07 22.11
C ALA A 267 6.87 0.15 22.42
N LEU A 268 6.92 -1.04 21.84
CA LEU A 268 8.04 -1.97 21.97
C LEU A 268 9.33 -1.41 21.31
N LYS A 269 9.24 -0.81 20.13
CA LYS A 269 10.39 -0.17 19.45
C LYS A 269 11.06 0.90 20.32
N LYS A 270 10.30 1.70 21.05
CA LYS A 270 10.84 2.71 21.96
C LYS A 270 11.71 2.09 23.06
N ILE A 271 11.26 0.98 23.65
CA ILE A 271 12.03 0.28 24.71
C ILE A 271 13.29 -0.36 24.13
N TYR A 272 13.23 -0.96 22.94
CA TYR A 272 14.41 -1.54 22.28
C TYR A 272 15.46 -0.48 21.94
N GLY A 273 15.02 0.70 21.43
CA GLY A 273 15.94 1.82 21.13
C GLY A 273 16.63 2.41 22.38
N GLU A 274 15.98 2.36 23.55
CA GLU A 274 16.57 2.78 24.82
C GLU A 274 17.64 1.78 25.34
N ALA A 275 17.49 0.49 25.01
CA ALA A 275 18.42 -0.56 25.42
C ALA A 275 19.73 -0.56 24.62
N ASP A 276 19.71 -0.12 23.35
CA ASP A 276 20.89 -0.07 22.47
C ASP A 276 21.72 1.22 22.62
N GLY A 277 21.23 2.21 23.38
CA GLY A 277 21.84 3.54 23.60
C GLY A 277 22.47 3.73 25.00
N GLY A 278 22.56 2.66 25.81
CA GLY A 278 23.10 2.69 27.18
C GLY A 278 24.56 2.20 27.30
#